data_d8be536d5b34d4762f84612ff337cdeb
#
_entry.id   d8be536d5b34d4762f84612ff337cdeb
#
_cell.length_a   1.000
_cell.length_b   1.000
_cell.length_c   1.000
_cell.angle_alpha   90.00
_cell.angle_beta   90.00
_cell.angle_gamma   90.00
#
_symmetry.space_group_name_H-M   'P 1'
#
loop_
_entity.id
_entity.type
_entity.pdbx_description
1 polymer ?
#
loop_
_entity_poly.entity_id
_entity_poly.type
_entity_poly.pdbx_seq_one_letter_code
_entity_poly.pdbx_strand_id
1 'polypeptide(L)'
;MNIISEINKAALEAVKALYGQDVPEKMVQVQKTKKEFEGSLTLVVFPFLKISKKKPEDTAAEIGEWMKQNCKAVADYNVVKGFLNIVIDTAAWIGMLNDINADEHYGEKQATEDSPLVMIEYSSPNTNKPLHLGHVRNNLLGWSLAQIMAANGNKVVKTNIVNDRGIHICKSMLAWQKWGNGVTPETSGMKGDHLIGDFYVAFDKHYREEVKELKAKFVAEGMDEEAAEKKAKDEAPLIKETHEMLVKWEQGDKDVRDLWQKMNSWVYAGFDETYKNLGVGFDKIYYESDTYLKGKAKVEEGLEKGLFERHEDNSVWADLTNEGLDQKLLLRSDGTSVYMTQDIGTAEMRFKDYPIDKMIYVVGNEQNYHFQVLSILLDRLGFKWGKELVHFSYGMVELPNGKMKSREGTVVDADDLIETMVADAKKTSEELGKFNDMTEEERNEIARIVGMGALKYFILKVDARKNMLFNPEESIDFNGNTGPFIQYTYARIRSILRKAAGQGVTIPDALADNMPLCQKETELIQKMDEFGAAVRQAGKDYSPSGIANYCYELTKDFNQFYHDYSILNADTEEEKVVRLVIAKNVAKTIKNGMALLGIEVPERM
;
A
#
# COMPACT_ATOMS: atom_id res chain seq x y z
N MET A 1 29.80 1.30 4.58
CA MET A 1 30.00 0.98 3.12
C MET A 1 29.43 -0.39 2.88
N ASN A 2 28.61 -0.58 1.82
CA ASN A 2 27.96 -1.90 1.60
C ASN A 2 28.99 -2.91 1.08
N ILE A 3 29.11 -4.08 1.72
CA ILE A 3 30.07 -5.15 1.38
C ILE A 3 29.95 -5.54 -0.11
N ILE A 4 28.75 -5.65 -0.66
CA ILE A 4 28.56 -6.00 -2.09
C ILE A 4 29.20 -4.95 -2.99
N SER A 5 29.06 -3.66 -2.66
CA SER A 5 29.69 -2.57 -3.43
C SER A 5 31.22 -2.63 -3.36
N GLU A 6 31.76 -2.98 -2.19
CA GLU A 6 33.22 -3.13 -2.00
C GLU A 6 33.74 -4.34 -2.79
N ILE A 7 33.03 -5.47 -2.76
CA ILE A 7 33.39 -6.66 -3.56
C ILE A 7 33.26 -6.38 -5.06
N ASN A 8 32.22 -5.66 -5.51
CA ASN A 8 32.10 -5.28 -6.92
C ASN A 8 33.27 -4.40 -7.37
N LYS A 9 33.64 -3.41 -6.57
CA LYS A 9 34.79 -2.54 -6.85
C LYS A 9 36.10 -3.34 -6.89
N ALA A 10 36.34 -4.21 -5.91
CA ALA A 10 37.50 -5.07 -5.85
C ALA A 10 37.58 -6.02 -7.08
N ALA A 11 36.46 -6.55 -7.56
CA ALA A 11 36.41 -7.37 -8.76
C ALA A 11 36.76 -6.58 -10.02
N LEU A 12 36.29 -5.34 -10.16
CA LEU A 12 36.69 -4.45 -11.27
C LEU A 12 38.19 -4.13 -11.26
N GLU A 13 38.70 -3.78 -10.07
CA GLU A 13 40.12 -3.48 -9.87
C GLU A 13 41.00 -4.72 -10.15
N ALA A 14 40.57 -5.92 -9.73
CA ALA A 14 41.27 -7.18 -10.00
C ALA A 14 41.36 -7.45 -11.50
N VAL A 15 40.25 -7.32 -12.24
CA VAL A 15 40.24 -7.54 -13.69
C VAL A 15 41.15 -6.55 -14.41
N LYS A 16 41.14 -5.28 -14.00
CA LYS A 16 42.03 -4.26 -14.55
C LYS A 16 43.49 -4.55 -14.24
N ALA A 17 43.83 -4.90 -13.01
CA ALA A 17 45.21 -5.17 -12.59
C ALA A 17 45.78 -6.43 -13.24
N LEU A 18 45.00 -7.51 -13.34
CA LEU A 18 45.44 -8.80 -13.85
C LEU A 18 45.48 -8.87 -15.40
N TYR A 19 44.52 -8.20 -16.05
CA TYR A 19 44.32 -8.35 -17.49
C TYR A 19 44.43 -7.04 -18.27
N GLY A 20 44.70 -5.91 -17.61
CA GLY A 20 44.96 -4.62 -18.26
C GLY A 20 43.75 -3.99 -18.96
N GLN A 21 42.50 -4.42 -18.62
CA GLN A 21 41.28 -3.92 -19.25
C GLN A 21 40.29 -3.40 -18.22
N ASP A 22 39.75 -2.21 -18.47
CA ASP A 22 38.60 -1.69 -17.76
C ASP A 22 37.31 -2.37 -18.27
N VAL A 23 36.48 -2.83 -17.37
CA VAL A 23 35.20 -3.47 -17.68
C VAL A 23 34.05 -2.71 -17.05
N PRO A 24 32.88 -2.64 -17.71
CA PRO A 24 31.72 -1.95 -17.13
C PRO A 24 31.16 -2.74 -15.94
N GLU A 25 30.65 -2.04 -14.93
CA GLU A 25 30.07 -2.62 -13.71
C GLU A 25 29.02 -3.72 -13.98
N LYS A 26 28.24 -3.58 -15.05
CA LYS A 26 27.23 -4.57 -15.44
C LYS A 26 27.79 -5.97 -15.75
N MET A 27 29.11 -6.11 -15.94
CA MET A 27 29.77 -7.41 -16.12
C MET A 27 30.09 -8.09 -14.78
N VAL A 28 30.12 -7.34 -13.66
CA VAL A 28 30.33 -7.89 -12.34
C VAL A 28 28.99 -8.40 -11.81
N GLN A 29 28.92 -9.72 -11.61
CA GLN A 29 27.72 -10.38 -11.10
C GLN A 29 28.06 -11.08 -9.79
N VAL A 30 27.69 -10.44 -8.69
CA VAL A 30 27.83 -10.97 -7.33
C VAL A 30 26.47 -11.43 -6.85
N GLN A 31 26.41 -12.65 -6.30
CA GLN A 31 25.20 -13.24 -5.74
C GLN A 31 25.52 -13.95 -4.43
N LYS A 32 24.50 -14.30 -3.65
CA LYS A 32 24.66 -15.08 -2.42
C LYS A 32 25.21 -16.47 -2.75
N THR A 33 26.20 -16.94 -1.98
CA THR A 33 26.74 -18.29 -2.13
C THR A 33 25.67 -19.32 -1.75
N LYS A 34 25.61 -20.42 -2.52
CA LYS A 34 24.70 -21.53 -2.20
C LYS A 34 25.13 -22.19 -0.89
N LYS A 35 24.14 -22.64 -0.11
CA LYS A 35 24.37 -23.21 1.25
C LYS A 35 25.34 -24.41 1.31
N GLU A 36 25.45 -25.17 0.21
CA GLU A 36 26.37 -26.29 0.11
C GLU A 36 27.84 -25.92 -0.11
N PHE A 37 28.15 -24.65 -0.34
CA PHE A 37 29.52 -24.16 -0.57
C PHE A 37 29.95 -23.19 0.52
N GLU A 38 31.24 -23.22 0.83
CA GLU A 38 31.88 -22.27 1.73
C GLU A 38 31.94 -20.88 1.09
N GLY A 39 31.72 -19.82 1.86
CA GLY A 39 31.71 -18.44 1.44
C GLY A 39 30.34 -17.76 1.63
N SER A 40 30.33 -16.46 1.59
CA SER A 40 29.12 -15.63 1.76
C SER A 40 28.59 -15.10 0.43
N LEU A 41 29.50 -14.71 -0.47
CA LEU A 41 29.19 -14.15 -1.77
C LEU A 41 29.90 -14.92 -2.88
N THR A 42 29.24 -15.06 -4.03
CA THR A 42 29.79 -15.71 -5.22
C THR A 42 29.91 -14.70 -6.36
N LEU A 43 31.13 -14.49 -6.86
CA LEU A 43 31.38 -13.75 -8.10
C LEU A 43 31.31 -14.70 -9.28
N VAL A 44 30.51 -14.37 -10.29
CA VAL A 44 30.39 -15.11 -11.54
C VAL A 44 31.50 -14.65 -12.50
N VAL A 45 32.49 -15.49 -12.78
CA VAL A 45 33.65 -15.07 -13.58
C VAL A 45 33.47 -15.27 -15.08
N PHE A 46 32.42 -15.96 -15.53
CA PHE A 46 32.19 -16.25 -16.96
C PHE A 46 32.23 -15.02 -17.89
N PRO A 47 31.72 -13.84 -17.50
CA PRO A 47 31.82 -12.64 -18.32
C PRO A 47 33.27 -12.21 -18.62
N PHE A 48 34.24 -12.56 -17.77
CA PHE A 48 35.64 -12.16 -17.89
C PHE A 48 36.49 -13.11 -18.71
N LEU A 49 36.00 -14.30 -19.12
CA LEU A 49 36.78 -15.31 -19.82
C LEU A 49 37.31 -14.83 -21.17
N LYS A 50 36.58 -13.97 -21.88
CA LYS A 50 37.06 -13.37 -23.14
C LYS A 50 38.27 -12.44 -22.94
N ILE A 51 38.41 -11.90 -21.75
CA ILE A 51 39.45 -10.95 -21.34
C ILE A 51 40.66 -11.74 -20.81
N SER A 52 40.43 -12.64 -19.86
CA SER A 52 41.48 -13.46 -19.26
C SER A 52 42.11 -14.46 -20.25
N LYS A 53 41.32 -14.95 -21.24
CA LYS A 53 41.70 -16.00 -22.19
C LYS A 53 42.15 -17.29 -21.49
N LYS A 54 41.62 -17.55 -20.28
CA LYS A 54 41.93 -18.69 -19.42
C LYS A 54 40.68 -19.52 -19.13
N LYS A 55 40.87 -20.68 -18.52
CA LYS A 55 39.75 -21.49 -18.03
C LYS A 55 39.01 -20.77 -16.91
N PRO A 56 37.71 -21.06 -16.69
CA PRO A 56 36.93 -20.44 -15.64
C PRO A 56 37.58 -20.58 -14.25
N GLU A 57 38.09 -21.77 -13.93
CA GLU A 57 38.72 -22.06 -12.65
C GLU A 57 40.00 -21.23 -12.43
N ASP A 58 40.86 -21.14 -13.48
CA ASP A 58 42.10 -20.35 -13.42
C ASP A 58 41.79 -18.85 -13.28
N THR A 59 40.79 -18.34 -14.02
CA THR A 59 40.35 -16.96 -13.95
C THR A 59 39.77 -16.63 -12.56
N ALA A 60 38.96 -17.53 -12.01
CA ALA A 60 38.41 -17.37 -10.67
C ALA A 60 39.49 -17.38 -9.59
N ALA A 61 40.47 -18.28 -9.69
CA ALA A 61 41.56 -18.36 -8.72
C ALA A 61 42.44 -17.11 -8.74
N GLU A 62 42.80 -16.58 -9.92
CA GLU A 62 43.60 -15.36 -10.03
C GLU A 62 42.88 -14.13 -9.47
N ILE A 63 41.59 -13.96 -9.81
CA ILE A 63 40.77 -12.87 -9.29
C ILE A 63 40.61 -13.02 -7.77
N GLY A 64 40.33 -14.23 -7.26
CA GLY A 64 40.20 -14.52 -5.84
C GLY A 64 41.47 -14.22 -5.05
N GLU A 65 42.62 -14.65 -5.55
CA GLU A 65 43.92 -14.39 -4.92
C GLU A 65 44.24 -12.89 -4.88
N TRP A 66 43.99 -12.19 -6.00
CA TRP A 66 44.17 -10.74 -6.06
C TRP A 66 43.25 -10.02 -5.04
N MET A 67 41.96 -10.40 -4.97
CA MET A 67 40.99 -9.84 -4.06
C MET A 67 41.37 -10.08 -2.58
N LYS A 68 41.82 -11.31 -2.26
CA LYS A 68 42.30 -11.66 -0.92
C LYS A 68 43.49 -10.80 -0.48
N GLN A 69 44.40 -10.43 -1.40
CA GLN A 69 45.55 -9.60 -1.10
C GLN A 69 45.25 -8.11 -1.05
N ASN A 70 44.25 -7.61 -1.78
CA ASN A 70 44.04 -6.20 -2.02
C ASN A 70 42.69 -5.65 -1.45
N CYS A 71 41.76 -6.52 -1.06
CA CYS A 71 40.46 -6.13 -0.48
C CYS A 71 40.36 -6.60 0.97
N LYS A 72 40.31 -5.68 1.92
CA LYS A 72 40.21 -5.98 3.35
C LYS A 72 38.96 -6.76 3.75
N ALA A 73 37.87 -6.61 2.97
CA ALA A 73 36.65 -7.35 3.23
C ALA A 73 36.72 -8.84 2.86
N VAL A 74 37.78 -9.28 2.16
CA VAL A 74 37.97 -10.66 1.71
C VAL A 74 38.97 -11.37 2.60
N ALA A 75 38.51 -12.31 3.42
CA ALA A 75 39.36 -13.15 4.27
C ALA A 75 39.96 -14.32 3.48
N ASP A 76 39.13 -14.98 2.69
CA ASP A 76 39.52 -16.16 1.87
C ASP A 76 38.59 -16.34 0.68
N TYR A 77 38.89 -17.32 -0.17
CA TYR A 77 38.03 -17.70 -1.27
C TYR A 77 38.15 -19.19 -1.60
N ASN A 78 37.13 -19.73 -2.27
CA ASN A 78 37.22 -21.03 -2.93
C ASN A 78 36.61 -20.99 -4.33
N VAL A 79 37.04 -21.91 -5.19
CA VAL A 79 36.58 -21.98 -6.58
C VAL A 79 35.85 -23.30 -6.80
N VAL A 80 34.61 -23.21 -7.26
CA VAL A 80 33.80 -24.39 -7.58
C VAL A 80 33.23 -24.24 -8.99
N LYS A 81 33.71 -25.04 -9.93
CA LYS A 81 33.24 -25.06 -11.33
C LYS A 81 33.24 -23.67 -11.99
N GLY A 82 34.27 -22.86 -11.71
CA GLY A 82 34.39 -21.50 -12.26
C GLY A 82 33.57 -20.43 -11.56
N PHE A 83 32.95 -20.76 -10.43
CA PHE A 83 32.33 -19.77 -9.52
C PHE A 83 33.33 -19.45 -8.42
N LEU A 84 33.57 -18.16 -8.22
CA LEU A 84 34.43 -17.65 -7.16
C LEU A 84 33.62 -17.37 -5.91
N ASN A 85 33.65 -18.25 -4.93
CA ASN A 85 32.99 -18.06 -3.65
C ASN A 85 33.94 -17.32 -2.70
N ILE A 86 33.50 -16.21 -2.17
CA ILE A 86 34.27 -15.25 -1.37
C ILE A 86 33.88 -15.42 0.10
N VAL A 87 34.86 -15.63 0.95
CA VAL A 87 34.72 -15.62 2.40
C VAL A 87 34.97 -14.19 2.88
N ILE A 88 33.94 -13.58 3.42
CA ILE A 88 33.99 -12.19 3.93
C ILE A 88 34.64 -12.18 5.31
N ASP A 89 35.51 -11.21 5.55
CA ASP A 89 36.20 -11.02 6.83
C ASP A 89 35.21 -10.68 7.95
N THR A 90 35.46 -11.22 9.14
CA THR A 90 34.60 -10.98 10.31
C THR A 90 34.51 -9.51 10.68
N ALA A 91 35.61 -8.74 10.57
CA ALA A 91 35.62 -7.32 10.85
C ALA A 91 34.73 -6.54 9.85
N ALA A 92 34.62 -6.99 8.59
CA ALA A 92 33.71 -6.39 7.61
C ALA A 92 32.23 -6.62 8.00
N TRP A 93 31.89 -7.81 8.48
CA TRP A 93 30.54 -8.10 9.00
C TRP A 93 30.20 -7.27 10.25
N ILE A 94 31.16 -7.15 11.19
CA ILE A 94 30.99 -6.31 12.39
C ILE A 94 30.84 -4.84 11.99
N GLY A 95 31.63 -4.36 11.04
CA GLY A 95 31.48 -3.00 10.51
C GLY A 95 30.10 -2.74 9.92
N MET A 96 29.57 -3.69 9.14
CA MET A 96 28.20 -3.62 8.62
C MET A 96 27.16 -3.61 9.75
N LEU A 97 27.30 -4.48 10.75
CA LEU A 97 26.38 -4.51 11.90
C LEU A 97 26.44 -3.20 12.69
N ASN A 98 27.61 -2.59 12.84
CA ASN A 98 27.79 -1.29 13.47
C ASN A 98 27.11 -0.17 12.65
N ASP A 99 27.23 -0.18 11.31
CA ASP A 99 26.51 0.77 10.44
C ASP A 99 24.99 0.62 10.60
N ILE A 100 24.49 -0.63 10.60
CA ILE A 100 23.06 -0.91 10.85
C ILE A 100 22.64 -0.41 12.24
N ASN A 101 23.45 -0.64 13.26
CA ASN A 101 23.13 -0.26 14.65
C ASN A 101 23.09 1.26 14.85
N ALA A 102 23.95 1.99 14.16
CA ALA A 102 24.08 3.45 14.28
C ALA A 102 22.94 4.22 13.58
N ASP A 103 22.29 3.64 12.58
CA ASP A 103 21.24 4.28 11.79
C ASP A 103 19.86 3.72 12.14
N GLU A 104 18.98 4.57 12.71
CA GLU A 104 17.61 4.19 13.05
C GLU A 104 16.75 3.93 11.81
N HIS A 105 17.09 4.52 10.66
CA HIS A 105 16.41 4.38 9.39
C HIS A 105 17.25 3.64 8.34
N TYR A 106 18.10 2.72 8.79
CA TYR A 106 18.98 1.99 7.90
C TYR A 106 18.23 1.35 6.73
N GLY A 107 18.72 1.63 5.54
CA GLY A 107 18.10 1.13 4.30
C GLY A 107 17.04 2.04 3.68
N GLU A 108 16.58 3.07 4.37
CA GLU A 108 15.69 4.11 3.86
C GLU A 108 16.48 5.29 3.30
N LYS A 109 15.87 6.00 2.37
CA LYS A 109 16.40 7.25 1.84
C LYS A 109 15.48 8.39 2.26
N GLN A 110 16.05 9.41 2.91
CA GLN A 110 15.32 10.59 3.31
C GLN A 110 15.12 11.56 2.12
N ALA A 111 13.94 12.19 2.06
CA ALA A 111 13.68 13.23 1.08
C ALA A 111 14.51 14.50 1.36
N THR A 112 14.95 15.17 0.31
CA THR A 112 15.65 16.47 0.34
C THR A 112 14.79 17.56 -0.31
N GLU A 113 15.28 18.79 -0.33
CA GLU A 113 14.57 19.89 -1.02
C GLU A 113 14.38 19.62 -2.51
N ASP A 114 15.34 18.97 -3.15
CA ASP A 114 15.34 18.64 -4.58
C ASP A 114 14.63 17.31 -4.90
N SER A 115 14.13 16.60 -3.90
CA SER A 115 13.45 15.32 -4.11
C SER A 115 12.14 15.50 -4.87
N PRO A 116 11.83 14.58 -5.81
CA PRO A 116 10.59 14.63 -6.58
C PRO A 116 9.36 14.51 -5.67
N LEU A 117 8.29 15.22 -6.05
CA LEU A 117 7.02 15.16 -5.36
C LEU A 117 6.10 14.14 -6.03
N VAL A 118 5.71 13.15 -5.25
CA VAL A 118 4.76 12.11 -5.65
C VAL A 118 3.43 12.35 -4.93
N MET A 119 2.36 12.56 -5.69
CA MET A 119 1.01 12.59 -5.15
C MET A 119 0.34 11.24 -5.32
N ILE A 120 -0.29 10.74 -4.25
CA ILE A 120 -0.96 9.43 -4.24
C ILE A 120 -2.40 9.62 -3.81
N GLU A 121 -3.33 9.27 -4.71
CA GLU A 121 -4.76 9.27 -4.43
C GLU A 121 -5.22 7.86 -4.04
N TYR A 122 -5.98 7.77 -2.96
CA TYR A 122 -6.67 6.56 -2.54
C TYR A 122 -7.94 6.88 -1.74
N SER A 123 -8.74 5.88 -1.45
CA SER A 123 -10.04 5.87 -0.80
C SER A 123 -11.20 6.22 -1.75
N SER A 124 -11.37 7.45 -2.18
CA SER A 124 -12.40 7.94 -3.13
C SER A 124 -13.83 7.47 -2.80
N PRO A 125 -14.34 7.70 -1.56
CA PRO A 125 -15.62 7.19 -1.13
C PRO A 125 -16.79 8.05 -1.63
N ASN A 126 -17.98 7.43 -1.70
CA ASN A 126 -19.24 8.14 -1.90
C ASN A 126 -19.91 8.40 -0.56
N THR A 127 -20.46 9.60 -0.35
CA THR A 127 -21.07 10.01 0.92
C THR A 127 -22.49 9.49 1.16
N ASN A 128 -22.90 8.45 0.46
CA ASN A 128 -24.22 7.81 0.63
C ASN A 128 -24.18 6.49 1.40
N LYS A 129 -23.02 6.06 1.87
CA LYS A 129 -22.82 4.78 2.57
C LYS A 129 -21.50 4.76 3.33
N PRO A 130 -21.36 3.91 4.38
CA PRO A 130 -20.12 3.73 5.09
C PRO A 130 -19.04 3.06 4.21
N LEU A 131 -17.79 3.11 4.69
CA LEU A 131 -16.69 2.40 4.08
C LEU A 131 -16.88 0.88 4.25
N HIS A 132 -16.32 0.09 3.33
CA HIS A 132 -16.43 -1.37 3.33
C HIS A 132 -15.08 -2.03 3.04
N LEU A 133 -15.00 -3.36 3.12
CA LEU A 133 -13.76 -4.13 2.91
C LEU A 133 -13.01 -3.74 1.63
N GLY A 134 -13.70 -3.40 0.53
CA GLY A 134 -13.07 -2.89 -0.69
C GLY A 134 -12.33 -1.56 -0.47
N HIS A 135 -12.93 -0.65 0.30
CA HIS A 135 -12.26 0.60 0.71
C HIS A 135 -11.11 0.33 1.68
N VAL A 136 -11.25 -0.64 2.60
CA VAL A 136 -10.15 -1.04 3.50
C VAL A 136 -8.94 -1.46 2.67
N ARG A 137 -9.11 -2.34 1.68
CA ARG A 137 -8.01 -2.76 0.80
C ARG A 137 -7.38 -1.57 0.06
N ASN A 138 -8.19 -0.71 -0.53
CA ASN A 138 -7.74 0.49 -1.22
C ASN A 138 -6.90 1.40 -0.30
N ASN A 139 -7.43 1.72 0.88
CA ASN A 139 -6.78 2.57 1.86
C ASN A 139 -5.44 2.00 2.34
N LEU A 140 -5.37 0.71 2.62
CA LEU A 140 -4.15 0.07 3.09
C LEU A 140 -3.06 0.03 1.99
N LEU A 141 -3.46 -0.27 0.74
CA LEU A 141 -2.54 -0.23 -0.40
C LEU A 141 -2.01 1.19 -0.64
N GLY A 142 -2.88 2.19 -0.64
CA GLY A 142 -2.50 3.59 -0.86
C GLY A 142 -1.60 4.13 0.25
N TRP A 143 -1.94 3.86 1.50
CA TRP A 143 -1.13 4.25 2.65
C TRP A 143 0.26 3.61 2.62
N SER A 144 0.33 2.28 2.46
CA SER A 144 1.61 1.57 2.40
C SER A 144 2.47 2.05 1.23
N LEU A 145 1.88 2.26 0.05
CA LEU A 145 2.60 2.81 -1.09
C LEU A 145 3.18 4.20 -0.77
N ALA A 146 2.43 5.06 -0.08
CA ALA A 146 2.90 6.38 0.34
C ALA A 146 4.12 6.28 1.27
N GLN A 147 4.10 5.37 2.25
CA GLN A 147 5.24 5.14 3.14
C GLN A 147 6.46 4.60 2.36
N ILE A 148 6.26 3.63 1.47
CA ILE A 148 7.33 3.07 0.63
C ILE A 148 7.95 4.14 -0.27
N MET A 149 7.14 5.00 -0.90
CA MET A 149 7.65 6.09 -1.74
C MET A 149 8.43 7.12 -0.91
N ALA A 150 7.97 7.44 0.30
CA ALA A 150 8.71 8.32 1.23
C ALA A 150 10.06 7.70 1.64
N ALA A 151 10.09 6.41 2.00
CA ALA A 151 11.32 5.69 2.34
C ALA A 151 12.29 5.54 1.15
N ASN A 152 11.84 5.80 -0.07
CA ASN A 152 12.67 5.91 -1.28
C ASN A 152 13.17 7.34 -1.55
N GLY A 153 12.97 8.28 -0.63
CA GLY A 153 13.47 9.65 -0.73
C GLY A 153 12.59 10.57 -1.58
N ASN A 154 11.32 10.26 -1.77
CA ASN A 154 10.38 11.16 -2.42
C ASN A 154 9.68 12.04 -1.38
N LYS A 155 9.32 13.27 -1.77
CA LYS A 155 8.28 14.03 -1.09
C LYS A 155 6.94 13.40 -1.46
N VAL A 156 6.07 13.17 -0.48
CA VAL A 156 4.79 12.48 -0.73
C VAL A 156 3.64 13.34 -0.24
N VAL A 157 2.62 13.49 -1.09
CA VAL A 157 1.33 14.08 -0.74
C VAL A 157 0.25 13.02 -0.90
N LYS A 158 -0.40 12.68 0.20
CA LYS A 158 -1.54 11.75 0.24
C LYS A 158 -2.82 12.54 0.00
N THR A 159 -3.61 12.12 -0.97
CA THR A 159 -4.85 12.80 -1.32
C THR A 159 -6.02 11.83 -1.47
N ASN A 160 -7.21 12.38 -1.33
CA ASN A 160 -8.48 11.68 -1.48
C ASN A 160 -9.41 12.58 -2.31
N ILE A 161 -10.29 12.00 -3.11
CA ILE A 161 -11.44 12.68 -3.68
C ILE A 161 -12.72 12.10 -3.09
N VAL A 162 -13.52 12.93 -2.44
CA VAL A 162 -14.78 12.53 -1.85
C VAL A 162 -15.92 12.83 -2.83
N ASN A 163 -16.67 11.81 -3.20
CA ASN A 163 -17.82 11.92 -4.08
C ASN A 163 -19.05 12.29 -3.26
N ASP A 164 -19.21 13.60 -3.04
CA ASP A 164 -20.20 14.20 -2.12
C ASP A 164 -21.40 14.82 -2.84
N ARG A 165 -21.53 14.62 -4.16
CA ARG A 165 -22.65 15.11 -4.98
C ARG A 165 -23.22 14.03 -5.91
N GLY A 166 -24.36 14.35 -6.51
CA GLY A 166 -25.01 13.52 -7.52
C GLY A 166 -26.24 12.78 -7.04
N ILE A 167 -26.83 12.02 -7.93
CA ILE A 167 -28.14 11.40 -7.72
C ILE A 167 -28.19 10.46 -6.50
N HIS A 168 -27.09 9.74 -6.23
CA HIS A 168 -27.03 8.82 -5.09
C HIS A 168 -27.07 9.54 -3.74
N ILE A 169 -26.47 10.73 -3.66
CA ILE A 169 -26.50 11.55 -2.45
C ILE A 169 -27.91 12.11 -2.25
N CYS A 170 -28.53 12.60 -3.34
CA CYS A 170 -29.93 13.08 -3.29
C CYS A 170 -30.92 12.00 -2.87
N LYS A 171 -30.68 10.72 -3.21
CA LYS A 171 -31.50 9.60 -2.72
C LYS A 171 -31.51 9.51 -1.21
N SER A 172 -30.35 9.56 -0.56
CA SER A 172 -30.26 9.55 0.91
C SER A 172 -30.89 10.80 1.52
N MET A 173 -30.68 11.96 0.89
CA MET A 173 -31.27 13.22 1.36
C MET A 173 -32.81 13.19 1.32
N LEU A 174 -33.39 12.73 0.20
CA LEU A 174 -34.84 12.61 0.05
C LEU A 174 -35.42 11.59 1.03
N ALA A 175 -34.78 10.45 1.21
CA ALA A 175 -35.18 9.44 2.18
C ALA A 175 -35.20 10.00 3.63
N TRP A 176 -34.17 10.73 4.00
CA TRP A 176 -34.12 11.38 5.32
C TRP A 176 -35.24 12.40 5.49
N GLN A 177 -35.53 13.21 4.46
CA GLN A 177 -36.65 14.15 4.52
C GLN A 177 -38.03 13.45 4.67
N LYS A 178 -38.23 12.34 3.95
CA LYS A 178 -39.55 11.64 3.96
C LYS A 178 -39.77 10.79 5.21
N TRP A 179 -38.73 10.14 5.71
CA TRP A 179 -38.86 9.09 6.73
C TRP A 179 -37.98 9.29 7.97
N GLY A 180 -37.09 10.28 7.95
CA GLY A 180 -36.10 10.48 9.02
C GLY A 180 -36.66 11.17 10.27
N ASN A 181 -37.79 11.86 10.16
CA ASN A 181 -38.43 12.59 11.30
C ASN A 181 -37.43 13.46 12.10
N GLY A 182 -36.43 14.02 11.42
CA GLY A 182 -35.41 14.88 12.02
C GLY A 182 -34.32 14.17 12.81
N VAL A 183 -34.17 12.83 12.69
CA VAL A 183 -33.13 12.06 13.35
C VAL A 183 -31.72 12.53 12.92
N THR A 184 -30.81 12.58 13.89
CA THR A 184 -29.39 12.94 13.67
C THR A 184 -28.49 11.88 14.30
N PRO A 185 -27.18 11.87 14.00
CA PRO A 185 -26.24 10.97 14.69
C PRO A 185 -26.32 11.08 16.22
N GLU A 186 -26.43 12.30 16.73
CA GLU A 186 -26.52 12.55 18.18
C GLU A 186 -27.81 11.97 18.79
N THR A 187 -28.94 12.08 18.09
CA THR A 187 -30.24 11.59 18.62
C THR A 187 -30.44 10.10 18.47
N SER A 188 -29.80 9.49 17.46
CA SER A 188 -29.86 8.05 17.21
C SER A 188 -28.74 7.26 17.92
N GLY A 189 -27.64 7.91 18.29
CA GLY A 189 -26.44 7.26 18.75
C GLY A 189 -25.68 6.49 17.65
N MET A 190 -26.08 6.67 16.39
CA MET A 190 -25.45 6.04 15.24
C MET A 190 -24.37 6.94 14.65
N LYS A 191 -23.30 6.33 14.15
CA LYS A 191 -22.28 6.99 13.35
C LYS A 191 -22.90 7.59 12.08
N GLY A 192 -22.45 8.78 11.67
CA GLY A 192 -23.11 9.56 10.63
C GLY A 192 -23.19 8.88 9.25
N ASP A 193 -22.14 8.23 8.82
CA ASP A 193 -22.10 7.49 7.55
C ASP A 193 -23.00 6.24 7.57
N HIS A 194 -23.12 5.55 8.71
CA HIS A 194 -24.05 4.45 8.90
C HIS A 194 -25.51 4.94 8.83
N LEU A 195 -25.82 6.03 9.54
CA LEU A 195 -27.16 6.64 9.51
C LEU A 195 -27.57 7.01 8.08
N ILE A 196 -26.68 7.63 7.31
CA ILE A 196 -26.95 8.00 5.91
C ILE A 196 -27.05 6.75 5.02
N GLY A 197 -26.25 5.74 5.28
CA GLY A 197 -26.32 4.44 4.61
C GLY A 197 -27.69 3.77 4.78
N ASP A 198 -28.25 3.80 5.98
CA ASP A 198 -29.58 3.27 6.26
C ASP A 198 -30.67 3.99 5.45
N PHE A 199 -30.58 5.33 5.31
CA PHE A 199 -31.50 6.07 4.47
C PHE A 199 -31.32 5.77 2.97
N TYR A 200 -30.11 5.47 2.53
CA TYR A 200 -29.87 5.02 1.16
C TYR A 200 -30.54 3.65 0.89
N VAL A 201 -30.45 2.72 1.84
CA VAL A 201 -31.14 1.42 1.77
C VAL A 201 -32.66 1.58 1.83
N ALA A 202 -33.15 2.45 2.73
CA ALA A 202 -34.57 2.74 2.81
C ALA A 202 -35.13 3.32 1.49
N PHE A 203 -34.39 4.24 0.85
CA PHE A 203 -34.75 4.75 -0.48
C PHE A 203 -34.89 3.61 -1.49
N ASP A 204 -33.89 2.74 -1.61
CA ASP A 204 -33.88 1.65 -2.59
C ASP A 204 -35.05 0.69 -2.37
N LYS A 205 -35.40 0.40 -1.13
CA LYS A 205 -36.56 -0.44 -0.80
C LYS A 205 -37.87 0.18 -1.31
N HIS A 206 -38.16 1.43 -0.96
CA HIS A 206 -39.39 2.09 -1.40
C HIS A 206 -39.42 2.33 -2.91
N TYR A 207 -38.28 2.68 -3.51
CA TYR A 207 -38.17 2.83 -4.95
C TYR A 207 -38.48 1.52 -5.70
N ARG A 208 -38.01 0.37 -5.21
CA ARG A 208 -38.33 -0.94 -5.80
C ARG A 208 -39.82 -1.26 -5.69
N GLU A 209 -40.48 -0.87 -4.62
CA GLU A 209 -41.94 -1.03 -4.45
C GLU A 209 -42.67 -0.19 -5.49
N GLU A 210 -42.35 1.10 -5.67
CA GLU A 210 -42.94 1.95 -6.70
C GLU A 210 -42.73 1.39 -8.13
N VAL A 211 -41.50 0.96 -8.44
CA VAL A 211 -41.16 0.37 -9.75
C VAL A 211 -41.99 -0.89 -10.01
N LYS A 212 -42.18 -1.75 -9.01
CA LYS A 212 -42.97 -2.97 -9.12
C LYS A 212 -44.44 -2.66 -9.40
N GLU A 213 -45.03 -1.69 -8.72
CA GLU A 213 -46.40 -1.27 -8.92
C GLU A 213 -46.62 -0.66 -10.33
N LEU A 214 -45.72 0.26 -10.73
CA LEU A 214 -45.77 0.89 -12.05
C LEU A 214 -45.53 -0.12 -13.19
N LYS A 215 -44.60 -1.06 -13.04
CA LYS A 215 -44.38 -2.14 -14.01
C LYS A 215 -45.65 -2.97 -14.22
N ALA A 216 -46.28 -3.40 -13.12
CA ALA A 216 -47.53 -4.16 -13.20
C ALA A 216 -48.64 -3.39 -13.94
N LYS A 217 -48.76 -2.08 -13.70
CA LYS A 217 -49.70 -1.20 -14.38
C LYS A 217 -49.40 -1.13 -15.87
N PHE A 218 -48.17 -0.86 -16.28
CA PHE A 218 -47.78 -0.73 -17.70
C PHE A 218 -47.94 -2.05 -18.47
N VAL A 219 -47.63 -3.19 -17.84
CA VAL A 219 -47.89 -4.52 -18.44
C VAL A 219 -49.38 -4.76 -18.63
N ALA A 220 -50.22 -4.37 -17.64
CA ALA A 220 -51.68 -4.44 -17.75
C ALA A 220 -52.25 -3.53 -18.88
N GLU A 221 -51.59 -2.44 -19.19
CA GLU A 221 -51.86 -1.52 -20.30
C GLU A 221 -51.36 -2.06 -21.67
N GLY A 222 -50.73 -3.25 -21.69
CA GLY A 222 -50.30 -3.93 -22.92
C GLY A 222 -48.85 -3.68 -23.33
N MET A 223 -48.05 -3.11 -22.43
CA MET A 223 -46.61 -2.91 -22.70
C MET A 223 -45.82 -4.20 -22.47
N ASP A 224 -44.77 -4.42 -23.27
CA ASP A 224 -43.79 -5.48 -23.07
C ASP A 224 -43.11 -5.35 -21.70
N GLU A 225 -42.79 -6.49 -21.07
CA GLU A 225 -42.25 -6.52 -19.70
C GLU A 225 -40.94 -5.72 -19.52
N GLU A 226 -40.02 -5.80 -20.49
CA GLU A 226 -38.73 -5.10 -20.45
C GLU A 226 -38.94 -3.59 -20.63
N ALA A 227 -39.77 -3.20 -21.60
CA ALA A 227 -40.14 -1.80 -21.81
C ALA A 227 -40.91 -1.22 -20.61
N ALA A 228 -41.82 -2.00 -20.01
CA ALA A 228 -42.57 -1.61 -18.82
C ALA A 228 -41.64 -1.40 -17.61
N GLU A 229 -40.67 -2.29 -17.43
CA GLU A 229 -39.69 -2.16 -16.33
C GLU A 229 -38.81 -0.93 -16.51
N LYS A 230 -38.27 -0.68 -17.71
CA LYS A 230 -37.49 0.51 -18.01
C LYS A 230 -38.28 1.78 -17.74
N LYS A 231 -39.51 1.86 -18.27
CA LYS A 231 -40.39 3.01 -18.07
C LYS A 231 -40.76 3.20 -16.60
N ALA A 232 -41.02 2.12 -15.86
CA ALA A 232 -41.33 2.20 -14.43
C ALA A 232 -40.17 2.74 -13.63
N LYS A 233 -38.91 2.37 -13.95
CA LYS A 233 -37.71 2.89 -13.33
C LYS A 233 -37.54 4.41 -13.55
N ASP A 234 -37.85 4.89 -14.74
CA ASP A 234 -37.72 6.29 -15.11
C ASP A 234 -38.88 7.15 -14.58
N GLU A 235 -40.09 6.55 -14.42
CA GLU A 235 -41.29 7.27 -14.04
C GLU A 235 -41.68 7.16 -12.57
N ALA A 236 -40.96 6.36 -11.77
CA ALA A 236 -41.24 6.24 -10.34
C ALA A 236 -41.17 7.62 -9.66
N PRO A 237 -42.16 7.97 -8.82
CA PRO A 237 -42.19 9.27 -8.12
C PRO A 237 -40.91 9.61 -7.38
N LEU A 238 -40.36 8.66 -6.62
CA LEU A 238 -39.13 8.88 -5.84
C LEU A 238 -37.93 9.25 -6.72
N ILE A 239 -37.76 8.63 -7.90
CA ILE A 239 -36.61 8.98 -8.75
C ILE A 239 -36.81 10.35 -9.42
N LYS A 240 -38.03 10.73 -9.77
CA LYS A 240 -38.34 12.06 -10.29
C LYS A 240 -38.06 13.15 -9.26
N GLU A 241 -38.55 12.99 -8.01
CA GLU A 241 -38.26 13.91 -6.90
C GLU A 241 -36.76 14.02 -6.64
N THR A 242 -36.03 12.90 -6.76
CA THR A 242 -34.57 12.90 -6.59
C THR A 242 -33.86 13.69 -7.70
N HIS A 243 -34.30 13.55 -8.96
CA HIS A 243 -33.80 14.36 -10.06
C HIS A 243 -34.10 15.86 -9.88
N GLU A 244 -35.31 16.21 -9.44
CA GLU A 244 -35.66 17.59 -9.11
C GLU A 244 -34.77 18.16 -7.99
N MET A 245 -34.50 17.36 -6.97
CA MET A 245 -33.59 17.74 -5.88
C MET A 245 -32.17 18.00 -6.39
N LEU A 246 -31.65 17.14 -7.30
CA LEU A 246 -30.33 17.35 -7.89
C LEU A 246 -30.28 18.64 -8.72
N VAL A 247 -31.32 18.92 -9.52
CA VAL A 247 -31.42 20.18 -10.29
C VAL A 247 -31.43 21.38 -9.35
N LYS A 248 -32.22 21.36 -8.29
CA LYS A 248 -32.23 22.42 -7.26
C LYS A 248 -30.85 22.60 -6.62
N TRP A 249 -30.16 21.50 -6.30
CA TRP A 249 -28.79 21.54 -5.78
C TRP A 249 -27.85 22.26 -6.77
N GLU A 250 -27.91 21.94 -8.07
CA GLU A 250 -27.07 22.56 -9.11
C GLU A 250 -27.40 24.04 -9.31
N GLN A 251 -28.68 24.43 -9.17
CA GLN A 251 -29.12 25.83 -9.23
C GLN A 251 -28.79 26.64 -7.98
N GLY A 252 -28.26 25.99 -6.92
CA GLY A 252 -27.88 26.65 -5.69
C GLY A 252 -29.04 26.94 -4.73
N ASP A 253 -30.14 26.15 -4.82
CA ASP A 253 -31.27 26.25 -3.90
C ASP A 253 -30.79 26.12 -2.45
N LYS A 254 -31.12 27.12 -1.63
CA LYS A 254 -30.57 27.24 -0.28
C LYS A 254 -30.96 26.09 0.61
N ASP A 255 -32.22 25.66 0.59
CA ASP A 255 -32.72 24.63 1.50
C ASP A 255 -32.13 23.27 1.18
N VAL A 256 -31.97 22.96 -0.13
CA VAL A 256 -31.33 21.74 -0.61
C VAL A 256 -29.83 21.75 -0.28
N ARG A 257 -29.15 22.89 -0.45
CA ARG A 257 -27.72 23.03 -0.13
C ARG A 257 -27.45 22.92 1.38
N ASP A 258 -28.28 23.54 2.20
CA ASP A 258 -28.17 23.46 3.67
C ASP A 258 -28.36 22.01 4.16
N LEU A 259 -29.34 21.29 3.61
CA LEU A 259 -29.55 19.86 3.91
C LEU A 259 -28.34 19.02 3.47
N TRP A 260 -27.89 19.22 2.24
CA TRP A 260 -26.72 18.54 1.68
C TRP A 260 -25.48 18.74 2.55
N GLN A 261 -25.19 19.98 2.93
CA GLN A 261 -24.05 20.29 3.79
C GLN A 261 -24.16 19.63 5.16
N LYS A 262 -25.35 19.68 5.76
CA LYS A 262 -25.65 19.07 7.06
C LYS A 262 -25.38 17.56 7.03
N MET A 263 -25.97 16.86 6.05
CA MET A 263 -25.87 15.40 5.96
C MET A 263 -24.46 14.95 5.59
N ASN A 264 -23.78 15.63 4.65
CA ASN A 264 -22.38 15.31 4.33
C ASN A 264 -21.43 15.55 5.51
N SER A 265 -21.68 16.58 6.36
CA SER A 265 -20.86 16.79 7.56
C SER A 265 -20.89 15.59 8.51
N TRP A 266 -22.03 14.90 8.62
CA TRP A 266 -22.14 13.68 9.40
C TRP A 266 -21.34 12.53 8.81
N VAL A 267 -21.37 12.39 7.47
CA VAL A 267 -20.63 11.35 6.77
C VAL A 267 -19.13 11.60 6.86
N TYR A 268 -18.68 12.84 6.69
CA TYR A 268 -17.25 13.19 6.82
C TYR A 268 -16.71 12.84 8.21
N ALA A 269 -17.46 13.19 9.27
CA ALA A 269 -17.07 12.82 10.63
C ALA A 269 -16.99 11.29 10.81
N GLY A 270 -17.93 10.55 10.19
CA GLY A 270 -17.92 9.09 10.21
C GLY A 270 -16.69 8.51 9.46
N PHE A 271 -16.37 9.03 8.30
CA PHE A 271 -15.17 8.60 7.56
C PHE A 271 -13.87 8.90 8.31
N ASP A 272 -13.77 10.07 8.95
CA ASP A 272 -12.59 10.44 9.74
C ASP A 272 -12.35 9.45 10.88
N GLU A 273 -13.42 8.98 11.53
CA GLU A 273 -13.34 7.96 12.58
C GLU A 273 -12.83 6.63 12.02
N THR A 274 -13.37 6.15 10.89
CA THR A 274 -12.90 4.92 10.25
C THR A 274 -11.45 5.04 9.79
N TYR A 275 -11.04 6.17 9.18
CA TYR A 275 -9.64 6.41 8.78
C TYR A 275 -8.70 6.40 9.98
N LYS A 276 -9.10 7.02 11.10
CA LYS A 276 -8.33 7.00 12.33
C LYS A 276 -8.16 5.57 12.86
N ASN A 277 -9.21 4.77 12.87
CA ASN A 277 -9.18 3.38 13.32
C ASN A 277 -8.31 2.50 12.38
N LEU A 278 -8.34 2.76 11.07
CA LEU A 278 -7.43 2.12 10.10
C LEU A 278 -5.98 2.62 10.21
N GLY A 279 -5.73 3.75 10.88
CA GLY A 279 -4.41 4.38 10.93
C GLY A 279 -3.96 4.91 9.56
N VAL A 280 -4.89 5.45 8.77
CA VAL A 280 -4.62 6.11 7.48
C VAL A 280 -5.06 7.56 7.53
N GLY A 281 -4.52 8.41 6.66
CA GLY A 281 -4.87 9.82 6.62
C GLY A 281 -4.45 10.48 5.30
N PHE A 282 -4.83 11.76 5.15
CA PHE A 282 -4.62 12.53 3.94
C PHE A 282 -4.04 13.89 4.26
N ASP A 283 -3.17 14.39 3.38
CA ASP A 283 -2.59 15.73 3.48
C ASP A 283 -3.53 16.75 2.81
N LYS A 284 -4.31 16.31 1.82
CA LYS A 284 -5.30 17.12 1.11
C LYS A 284 -6.51 16.28 0.70
N ILE A 285 -7.69 16.78 0.97
CA ILE A 285 -8.95 16.19 0.49
C ILE A 285 -9.55 17.10 -0.57
N TYR A 286 -9.96 16.53 -1.69
CA TYR A 286 -10.74 17.18 -2.74
C TYR A 286 -12.18 16.68 -2.67
N TYR A 287 -13.12 17.54 -3.06
CA TYR A 287 -14.54 17.20 -3.08
C TYR A 287 -15.07 17.33 -4.50
N GLU A 288 -15.87 16.36 -4.94
CA GLU A 288 -16.46 16.39 -6.27
C GLU A 288 -17.34 17.64 -6.47
N SER A 289 -18.01 18.09 -5.41
CA SER A 289 -18.81 19.34 -5.41
C SER A 289 -18.02 20.58 -5.80
N ASP A 290 -16.69 20.59 -5.57
CA ASP A 290 -15.79 21.69 -5.93
C ASP A 290 -15.16 21.50 -7.31
N THR A 291 -14.91 20.25 -7.72
CA THR A 291 -14.09 19.95 -8.91
C THR A 291 -14.91 19.80 -10.19
N TYR A 292 -16.19 19.44 -10.11
CA TYR A 292 -17.01 19.05 -11.26
C TYR A 292 -17.16 20.11 -12.35
N LEU A 293 -17.11 21.40 -11.99
CA LEU A 293 -17.20 22.51 -12.95
C LEU A 293 -15.89 22.80 -13.68
N LYS A 294 -14.74 22.42 -13.09
CA LYS A 294 -13.42 22.77 -13.62
C LYS A 294 -13.11 22.03 -14.93
N GLY A 295 -13.51 20.78 -15.04
CA GLY A 295 -13.27 19.97 -16.23
C GLY A 295 -14.01 20.48 -17.46
N LYS A 296 -15.20 21.07 -17.29
CA LYS A 296 -15.99 21.62 -18.41
C LYS A 296 -15.23 22.70 -19.16
N ALA A 297 -14.59 23.63 -18.44
CA ALA A 297 -13.80 24.68 -19.06
C ALA A 297 -12.64 24.12 -19.90
N LYS A 298 -12.02 23.02 -19.44
CA LYS A 298 -10.95 22.37 -20.19
C LYS A 298 -11.44 21.62 -21.43
N VAL A 299 -12.62 21.05 -21.38
CA VAL A 299 -13.24 20.42 -22.57
C VAL A 299 -13.60 21.48 -23.61
N GLU A 300 -14.14 22.64 -23.21
CA GLU A 300 -14.42 23.75 -24.12
C GLU A 300 -13.11 24.30 -24.74
N GLU A 301 -12.04 24.45 -23.94
CA GLU A 301 -10.70 24.82 -24.47
C GLU A 301 -10.21 23.78 -25.50
N GLY A 302 -10.43 22.49 -25.25
CA GLY A 302 -10.09 21.43 -26.19
C GLY A 302 -10.89 21.48 -27.50
N LEU A 303 -12.17 21.87 -27.44
CA LEU A 303 -12.99 22.14 -28.61
C LEU A 303 -12.44 23.30 -29.44
N GLU A 304 -12.13 24.44 -28.81
CA GLU A 304 -11.56 25.61 -29.49
C GLU A 304 -10.23 25.29 -30.19
N LYS A 305 -9.45 24.36 -29.62
CA LYS A 305 -8.20 23.86 -30.19
C LYS A 305 -8.38 22.76 -31.25
N GLY A 306 -9.61 22.32 -31.52
CA GLY A 306 -9.89 21.24 -32.45
C GLY A 306 -9.43 19.84 -31.99
N LEU A 307 -9.25 19.65 -30.68
CA LEU A 307 -8.88 18.36 -30.08
C LEU A 307 -10.08 17.45 -29.83
N PHE A 308 -11.27 18.02 -29.74
CA PHE A 308 -12.54 17.37 -29.49
C PHE A 308 -13.57 17.81 -30.55
N GLU A 309 -14.65 17.07 -30.69
CA GLU A 309 -15.68 17.29 -31.67
C GLU A 309 -17.05 17.50 -31.00
N ARG A 310 -17.81 18.47 -31.49
CA ARG A 310 -19.21 18.67 -31.10
C ARG A 310 -20.12 17.98 -32.12
N HIS A 311 -20.98 17.09 -31.65
CA HIS A 311 -21.96 16.38 -32.47
C HIS A 311 -23.24 17.22 -32.68
N GLU A 312 -24.11 16.79 -33.62
CA GLU A 312 -25.34 17.49 -33.95
C GLU A 312 -26.33 17.64 -32.79
N ASP A 313 -26.26 16.74 -31.80
CA ASP A 313 -27.04 16.76 -30.57
C ASP A 313 -26.46 17.65 -29.49
N ASN A 314 -25.42 18.45 -29.79
CA ASN A 314 -24.62 19.28 -28.89
C ASN A 314 -23.69 18.51 -27.92
N SER A 315 -23.66 17.21 -27.92
CA SER A 315 -22.70 16.44 -27.11
C SER A 315 -21.26 16.65 -27.60
N VAL A 316 -20.29 16.55 -26.70
CA VAL A 316 -18.87 16.70 -27.01
C VAL A 316 -18.13 15.38 -26.81
N TRP A 317 -17.38 14.99 -27.83
CA TRP A 317 -16.68 13.73 -27.90
C TRP A 317 -15.20 13.89 -28.21
N ALA A 318 -14.39 12.98 -27.67
CA ALA A 318 -13.01 12.77 -28.10
C ALA A 318 -12.91 11.52 -28.97
N ASP A 319 -12.39 11.68 -30.18
CA ASP A 319 -12.06 10.54 -31.04
C ASP A 319 -10.69 9.98 -30.64
N LEU A 320 -10.67 8.73 -30.20
CA LEU A 320 -9.49 7.98 -29.76
C LEU A 320 -9.20 6.77 -30.65
N THR A 321 -9.83 6.71 -31.84
CA THR A 321 -9.69 5.58 -32.77
C THR A 321 -8.26 5.39 -33.28
N ASN A 322 -7.50 6.49 -33.42
CA ASN A 322 -6.10 6.43 -33.77
C ASN A 322 -5.21 5.76 -32.70
N GLU A 323 -5.64 5.74 -31.44
CA GLU A 323 -5.00 5.03 -30.32
C GLU A 323 -5.56 3.63 -30.12
N GLY A 324 -6.45 3.18 -31.02
CA GLY A 324 -7.09 1.87 -30.94
C GLY A 324 -8.18 1.79 -29.87
N LEU A 325 -8.76 2.93 -29.47
CA LEU A 325 -9.84 3.03 -28.49
C LEU A 325 -11.11 3.58 -29.13
N ASP A 326 -12.24 3.48 -28.42
CA ASP A 326 -13.52 4.03 -28.88
C ASP A 326 -13.57 5.55 -28.70
N GLN A 327 -14.55 6.18 -29.39
CA GLN A 327 -14.90 7.58 -29.12
C GLN A 327 -15.39 7.72 -27.67
N LYS A 328 -14.99 8.80 -27.00
CA LYS A 328 -15.32 9.05 -25.59
C LYS A 328 -16.14 10.30 -25.40
N LEU A 329 -17.34 10.14 -24.82
CA LEU A 329 -18.19 11.25 -24.42
C LEU A 329 -17.51 12.08 -23.32
N LEU A 330 -17.47 13.40 -23.49
CA LEU A 330 -16.94 14.38 -22.54
C LEU A 330 -18.04 15.28 -21.97
N LEU A 331 -18.95 15.78 -22.80
CA LEU A 331 -20.13 16.52 -22.34
C LEU A 331 -21.39 15.91 -22.99
N ARG A 332 -22.46 15.79 -22.22
CA ARG A 332 -23.76 15.38 -22.74
C ARG A 332 -24.39 16.48 -23.59
N SER A 333 -25.46 16.16 -24.30
CA SER A 333 -26.22 17.08 -25.15
C SER A 333 -26.76 18.31 -24.41
N ASP A 334 -27.07 18.16 -23.12
CA ASP A 334 -27.49 19.25 -22.23
C ASP A 334 -26.32 20.05 -21.65
N GLY A 335 -25.08 19.74 -22.04
CA GLY A 335 -23.84 20.40 -21.58
C GLY A 335 -23.37 19.94 -20.20
N THR A 336 -23.95 18.90 -19.62
CA THR A 336 -23.50 18.36 -18.32
C THR A 336 -22.26 17.48 -18.49
N SER A 337 -21.40 17.53 -17.47
CA SER A 337 -20.16 16.76 -17.41
C SER A 337 -20.39 15.28 -17.14
N VAL A 338 -19.50 14.44 -17.66
CA VAL A 338 -19.37 13.02 -17.28
C VAL A 338 -18.16 12.83 -16.35
N TYR A 339 -17.99 11.64 -15.78
CA TYR A 339 -16.86 11.34 -14.88
C TYR A 339 -15.49 11.69 -15.49
N MET A 340 -15.27 11.40 -16.77
CA MET A 340 -14.01 11.72 -17.45
C MET A 340 -13.71 13.23 -17.40
N THR A 341 -14.71 14.07 -17.60
CA THR A 341 -14.58 15.52 -17.53
C THR A 341 -14.24 16.00 -16.13
N GLN A 342 -14.85 15.40 -15.13
CA GLN A 342 -14.59 15.72 -13.73
C GLN A 342 -13.15 15.37 -13.34
N ASP A 343 -12.64 14.22 -13.80
CA ASP A 343 -11.27 13.79 -13.55
C ASP A 343 -10.23 14.69 -14.21
N ILE A 344 -10.51 15.18 -15.43
CA ILE A 344 -9.66 16.21 -16.08
C ILE A 344 -9.57 17.48 -15.22
N GLY A 345 -10.71 17.94 -14.69
CA GLY A 345 -10.75 19.14 -13.84
C GLY A 345 -10.03 18.92 -12.50
N THR A 346 -10.21 17.77 -11.89
CA THR A 346 -9.54 17.41 -10.63
C THR A 346 -8.02 17.31 -10.82
N ALA A 347 -7.57 16.68 -11.91
CA ALA A 347 -6.16 16.58 -12.23
C ALA A 347 -5.55 18.00 -12.42
N GLU A 348 -6.19 18.88 -13.17
CA GLU A 348 -5.71 20.25 -13.33
C GLU A 348 -5.58 21.00 -12.00
N MET A 349 -6.56 20.87 -11.11
CA MET A 349 -6.50 21.50 -9.78
C MET A 349 -5.32 21.00 -8.97
N ARG A 350 -5.06 19.70 -8.95
CA ARG A 350 -3.95 19.09 -8.22
C ARG A 350 -2.60 19.61 -8.66
N PHE A 351 -2.39 19.70 -9.97
CA PHE A 351 -1.14 20.21 -10.53
C PHE A 351 -0.99 21.73 -10.41
N LYS A 352 -2.07 22.46 -10.12
CA LYS A 352 -2.01 23.87 -9.71
C LYS A 352 -1.67 24.03 -8.24
N ASP A 353 -2.20 23.14 -7.38
CA ASP A 353 -1.99 23.20 -5.94
C ASP A 353 -0.58 22.75 -5.55
N TYR A 354 0.00 21.80 -6.29
CA TYR A 354 1.29 21.18 -5.98
C TYR A 354 2.16 21.02 -7.22
N PRO A 355 3.49 21.21 -7.10
CA PRO A 355 4.43 20.93 -8.19
C PRO A 355 4.68 19.42 -8.31
N ILE A 356 3.69 18.67 -8.79
CA ILE A 356 3.71 17.22 -8.86
C ILE A 356 4.64 16.73 -9.96
N ASP A 357 5.59 15.87 -9.63
CA ASP A 357 6.43 15.16 -10.59
C ASP A 357 5.80 13.83 -11.03
N LYS A 358 5.06 13.16 -10.14
CA LYS A 358 4.38 11.91 -10.44
C LYS A 358 3.04 11.83 -9.71
N MET A 359 1.98 11.49 -10.45
CA MET A 359 0.65 11.24 -9.90
C MET A 359 0.31 9.75 -9.95
N ILE A 360 -0.05 9.18 -8.79
CA ILE A 360 -0.43 7.76 -8.66
C ILE A 360 -1.88 7.69 -8.20
N TYR A 361 -2.72 6.99 -8.96
CA TYR A 361 -4.10 6.70 -8.64
C TYR A 361 -4.23 5.24 -8.18
N VAL A 362 -4.61 5.02 -6.93
CA VAL A 362 -4.85 3.69 -6.36
C VAL A 362 -6.31 3.32 -6.57
N VAL A 363 -6.59 2.62 -7.66
CA VAL A 363 -7.97 2.32 -8.10
C VAL A 363 -8.07 0.87 -8.60
N GLY A 364 -9.23 0.24 -8.43
CA GLY A 364 -9.46 -1.12 -8.86
C GLY A 364 -9.27 -1.33 -10.37
N ASN A 365 -8.93 -2.55 -10.77
CA ASN A 365 -8.64 -2.93 -12.16
C ASN A 365 -9.83 -2.77 -13.13
N GLU A 366 -11.02 -2.62 -12.61
CA GLU A 366 -12.23 -2.31 -13.39
C GLU A 366 -12.13 -0.97 -14.12
N GLN A 367 -11.24 -0.05 -13.64
CA GLN A 367 -11.04 1.29 -14.19
C GLN A 367 -9.81 1.40 -15.12
N ASN A 368 -9.19 0.29 -15.51
CA ASN A 368 -7.99 0.31 -16.38
C ASN A 368 -8.23 1.12 -17.66
N TYR A 369 -9.35 0.88 -18.35
CA TYR A 369 -9.71 1.59 -19.56
C TYR A 369 -9.91 3.10 -19.30
N HIS A 370 -10.57 3.45 -18.21
CA HIS A 370 -10.81 4.85 -17.84
C HIS A 370 -9.52 5.64 -17.67
N PHE A 371 -8.53 5.09 -16.94
CA PHE A 371 -7.24 5.77 -16.71
C PHE A 371 -6.36 5.82 -17.96
N GLN A 372 -6.46 4.82 -18.84
CA GLN A 372 -5.81 4.88 -20.15
C GLN A 372 -6.35 6.05 -20.98
N VAL A 373 -7.66 6.21 -21.04
CA VAL A 373 -8.32 7.32 -21.73
C VAL A 373 -7.94 8.66 -21.08
N LEU A 374 -8.01 8.76 -19.77
CA LEU A 374 -7.66 9.98 -19.03
C LEU A 374 -6.23 10.46 -19.35
N SER A 375 -5.26 9.55 -19.33
CA SER A 375 -3.85 9.85 -19.66
C SER A 375 -3.72 10.45 -21.07
N ILE A 376 -4.39 9.86 -22.07
CA ILE A 376 -4.36 10.34 -23.45
C ILE A 376 -5.00 11.74 -23.58
N LEU A 377 -6.14 11.95 -22.93
CA LEU A 377 -6.86 13.24 -22.99
C LEU A 377 -6.05 14.36 -22.34
N LEU A 378 -5.40 14.08 -21.20
CA LEU A 378 -4.54 15.05 -20.51
C LEU A 378 -3.31 15.40 -21.35
N ASP A 379 -2.70 14.43 -22.02
CA ASP A 379 -1.59 14.69 -22.96
C ASP A 379 -2.03 15.54 -24.15
N ARG A 380 -3.19 15.21 -24.78
CA ARG A 380 -3.77 16.01 -25.88
C ARG A 380 -4.09 17.46 -25.47
N LEU A 381 -4.56 17.67 -24.25
CA LEU A 381 -4.81 19.00 -23.68
C LEU A 381 -3.54 19.79 -23.38
N GLY A 382 -2.36 19.17 -23.56
CA GLY A 382 -1.06 19.81 -23.42
C GLY A 382 -0.48 19.73 -22.01
N PHE A 383 -1.02 18.87 -21.15
CA PHE A 383 -0.43 18.59 -19.85
C PHE A 383 0.77 17.64 -20.01
N LYS A 384 1.99 18.16 -19.81
CA LYS A 384 3.23 17.38 -19.95
C LYS A 384 3.29 16.11 -19.09
N TRP A 385 2.59 16.13 -17.98
CA TRP A 385 2.48 15.03 -17.04
C TRP A 385 1.35 14.03 -17.37
N GLY A 386 0.56 14.28 -18.43
CA GLY A 386 -0.55 13.38 -18.79
C GLY A 386 -0.12 11.94 -19.01
N LYS A 387 1.03 11.72 -19.66
CA LYS A 387 1.62 10.38 -19.87
C LYS A 387 2.33 9.79 -18.64
N GLU A 388 2.61 10.60 -17.63
CA GLU A 388 3.29 10.20 -16.39
C GLU A 388 2.30 9.77 -15.29
N LEU A 389 1.01 9.69 -15.61
CA LEU A 389 0.02 9.16 -14.69
C LEU A 389 0.25 7.66 -14.47
N VAL A 390 0.27 7.26 -13.21
CA VAL A 390 0.35 5.86 -12.82
C VAL A 390 -0.99 5.42 -12.29
N HIS A 391 -1.65 4.51 -12.98
CA HIS A 391 -2.77 3.77 -12.42
C HIS A 391 -2.22 2.56 -11.67
N PHE A 392 -2.13 2.67 -10.35
CA PHE A 392 -1.85 1.52 -9.48
C PHE A 392 -3.12 0.67 -9.40
N SER A 393 -3.24 -0.21 -10.40
CA SER A 393 -4.38 -1.10 -10.58
C SER A 393 -4.30 -2.29 -9.63
N TYR A 394 -5.36 -2.53 -8.86
CA TYR A 394 -5.43 -3.67 -7.94
C TYR A 394 -6.66 -4.54 -8.17
N GLY A 395 -6.53 -5.83 -7.82
CA GLY A 395 -7.61 -6.82 -7.93
C GLY A 395 -8.63 -6.70 -6.78
N MET A 396 -9.76 -7.36 -6.94
CA MET A 396 -10.87 -7.31 -5.98
C MET A 396 -10.55 -8.13 -4.71
N VAL A 397 -11.18 -7.75 -3.59
CA VAL A 397 -11.22 -8.55 -2.38
C VAL A 397 -12.60 -9.15 -2.22
N GLU A 398 -12.63 -10.44 -1.93
CA GLU A 398 -13.85 -11.23 -1.75
C GLU A 398 -13.82 -11.92 -0.38
N LEU A 399 -14.99 -12.32 0.11
CA LEU A 399 -15.12 -13.17 1.30
C LEU A 399 -15.28 -14.63 0.89
N PRO A 400 -14.98 -15.61 1.76
CA PRO A 400 -15.19 -17.03 1.49
C PRO A 400 -16.62 -17.37 1.08
N ASN A 401 -17.61 -16.59 1.51
CA ASN A 401 -19.03 -16.77 1.24
C ASN A 401 -19.54 -16.06 -0.04
N GLY A 402 -18.65 -15.49 -0.86
CA GLY A 402 -18.96 -14.87 -2.15
C GLY A 402 -18.67 -13.36 -2.24
N LYS A 403 -18.99 -12.76 -3.42
CA LYS A 403 -18.73 -11.35 -3.71
C LYS A 403 -19.57 -10.43 -2.84
N MET A 404 -18.96 -9.35 -2.37
CA MET A 404 -19.66 -8.26 -1.70
C MET A 404 -20.61 -7.54 -2.66
N LYS A 405 -21.92 -7.61 -2.39
CA LYS A 405 -22.93 -6.86 -3.15
C LYS A 405 -23.49 -5.73 -2.29
N SER A 406 -23.22 -4.50 -2.69
CA SER A 406 -23.63 -3.29 -1.95
C SER A 406 -25.14 -3.03 -1.90
N ARG A 407 -25.96 -3.75 -2.70
CA ARG A 407 -27.41 -3.51 -2.82
C ARG A 407 -28.30 -4.46 -1.99
N GLU A 408 -27.72 -5.44 -1.30
CA GLU A 408 -28.48 -6.51 -0.62
C GLU A 408 -28.10 -6.66 0.88
N GLY A 409 -27.38 -5.70 1.48
CA GLY A 409 -26.96 -5.78 2.90
C GLY A 409 -25.88 -6.83 3.20
N THR A 410 -25.15 -7.30 2.17
CA THR A 410 -24.10 -8.32 2.29
C THR A 410 -22.68 -7.74 2.10
N VAL A 411 -22.53 -6.44 2.29
CA VAL A 411 -21.22 -5.77 2.26
C VAL A 411 -20.64 -5.82 3.66
N VAL A 412 -19.39 -6.29 3.80
CA VAL A 412 -18.69 -6.19 5.07
C VAL A 412 -18.32 -4.75 5.32
N ASP A 413 -18.97 -4.14 6.27
CA ASP A 413 -18.68 -2.81 6.78
C ASP A 413 -17.25 -2.76 7.34
N ALA A 414 -16.56 -1.63 7.14
CA ALA A 414 -15.18 -1.48 7.57
C ALA A 414 -15.04 -1.43 9.10
N ASP A 415 -15.99 -0.79 9.78
CA ASP A 415 -15.96 -0.67 11.23
C ASP A 415 -16.27 -2.03 11.89
N ASP A 416 -17.32 -2.73 11.42
CA ASP A 416 -17.64 -4.09 11.87
C ASP A 416 -16.45 -5.06 11.67
N LEU A 417 -15.75 -4.92 10.55
CA LEU A 417 -14.55 -5.72 10.28
C LEU A 417 -13.43 -5.43 11.28
N ILE A 418 -13.15 -4.16 11.54
CA ILE A 418 -12.13 -3.72 12.51
C ILE A 418 -12.48 -4.25 13.90
N GLU A 419 -13.72 -4.06 14.35
CA GLU A 419 -14.18 -4.54 15.67
C GLU A 419 -14.05 -6.05 15.79
N THR A 420 -14.47 -6.80 14.78
CA THR A 420 -14.33 -8.25 14.74
C THR A 420 -12.88 -8.69 14.85
N MET A 421 -11.98 -8.08 14.06
CA MET A 421 -10.55 -8.41 14.08
C MET A 421 -9.90 -8.14 15.45
N VAL A 422 -10.28 -7.04 16.10
CA VAL A 422 -9.78 -6.69 17.44
C VAL A 422 -10.31 -7.66 18.50
N ALA A 423 -11.61 -8.00 18.45
CA ALA A 423 -12.23 -8.94 19.37
C ALA A 423 -11.63 -10.36 19.24
N ASP A 424 -11.45 -10.84 18.02
CA ASP A 424 -10.86 -12.14 17.75
C ASP A 424 -9.38 -12.20 18.17
N ALA A 425 -8.62 -11.11 17.95
CA ALA A 425 -7.25 -11.02 18.43
C ALA A 425 -7.16 -11.04 19.95
N LYS A 426 -8.08 -10.34 20.65
CA LYS A 426 -8.18 -10.36 22.11
C LYS A 426 -8.43 -11.77 22.62
N LYS A 427 -9.45 -12.43 22.09
CA LYS A 427 -9.84 -13.80 22.45
C LYS A 427 -8.68 -14.78 22.23
N THR A 428 -8.06 -14.78 21.06
CA THR A 428 -6.94 -15.67 20.72
C THR A 428 -5.73 -15.42 21.63
N SER A 429 -5.43 -14.17 21.96
CA SER A 429 -4.34 -13.83 22.87
C SER A 429 -4.61 -14.29 24.30
N GLU A 430 -5.86 -14.21 24.77
CA GLU A 430 -6.28 -14.75 26.06
C GLU A 430 -6.14 -16.28 26.13
N GLU A 431 -6.64 -16.99 25.12
CA GLU A 431 -6.54 -18.45 25.01
C GLU A 431 -5.10 -18.95 24.99
N LEU A 432 -4.18 -18.18 24.38
CA LEU A 432 -2.75 -18.47 24.35
C LEU A 432 -2.00 -18.00 25.61
N GLY A 433 -2.68 -17.42 26.60
CA GLY A 433 -2.07 -16.94 27.86
C GLY A 433 -1.10 -15.77 27.66
N LYS A 434 -1.33 -14.93 26.62
CA LYS A 434 -0.43 -13.82 26.27
C LYS A 434 -0.62 -12.59 27.16
N PHE A 435 -1.72 -12.50 27.91
CA PHE A 435 -2.11 -11.32 28.69
C PHE A 435 -1.80 -11.42 30.19
N ASN A 436 -0.90 -12.33 30.57
CA ASN A 436 -0.49 -12.45 31.96
C ASN A 436 0.14 -11.15 32.48
N ASP A 437 -0.24 -10.75 33.69
CA ASP A 437 0.26 -9.55 34.38
C ASP A 437 0.01 -8.21 33.63
N MET A 438 -1.08 -8.11 32.83
CA MET A 438 -1.46 -6.90 32.10
C MET A 438 -2.77 -6.33 32.61
N THR A 439 -2.89 -4.99 32.62
CA THR A 439 -4.14 -4.29 32.89
C THR A 439 -5.12 -4.47 31.72
N GLU A 440 -6.39 -4.15 31.93
CA GLU A 440 -7.40 -4.27 30.88
C GLU A 440 -7.11 -3.28 29.72
N GLU A 441 -6.63 -2.09 30.05
CA GLU A 441 -6.23 -1.09 29.04
C GLU A 441 -5.07 -1.61 28.18
N GLU A 442 -4.05 -2.21 28.79
CA GLU A 442 -2.93 -2.82 28.07
C GLU A 442 -3.40 -3.97 27.17
N ARG A 443 -4.32 -4.82 27.66
CA ARG A 443 -4.90 -5.93 26.86
C ARG A 443 -5.66 -5.41 25.66
N ASN A 444 -6.49 -4.39 25.84
CA ASN A 444 -7.26 -3.77 24.76
C ASN A 444 -6.35 -3.15 23.70
N GLU A 445 -5.31 -2.44 24.12
CA GLU A 445 -4.36 -1.82 23.19
C GLU A 445 -3.55 -2.87 22.42
N ILE A 446 -3.07 -3.93 23.08
CA ILE A 446 -2.39 -5.02 22.39
C ILE A 446 -3.34 -5.74 21.43
N ALA A 447 -4.59 -5.99 21.84
CA ALA A 447 -5.60 -6.59 20.97
C ALA A 447 -5.85 -5.75 19.72
N ARG A 448 -5.92 -4.41 19.87
CA ARG A 448 -6.02 -3.46 18.74
C ARG A 448 -4.81 -3.59 17.81
N ILE A 449 -3.60 -3.52 18.35
CA ILE A 449 -2.35 -3.61 17.57
C ILE A 449 -2.27 -4.94 16.81
N VAL A 450 -2.61 -6.05 17.47
CA VAL A 450 -2.56 -7.40 16.89
C VAL A 450 -3.65 -7.61 15.85
N GLY A 451 -4.90 -7.23 16.16
CA GLY A 451 -6.03 -7.34 15.24
C GLY A 451 -5.83 -6.52 13.98
N MET A 452 -5.39 -5.26 14.13
CA MET A 452 -5.06 -4.41 13.00
C MET A 452 -3.83 -4.90 12.23
N GLY A 453 -2.82 -5.44 12.92
CA GLY A 453 -1.66 -6.07 12.30
C GLY A 453 -2.04 -7.28 11.47
N ALA A 454 -2.94 -8.13 11.96
CA ALA A 454 -3.48 -9.27 11.25
C ALA A 454 -4.22 -8.86 9.97
N LEU A 455 -5.15 -7.92 10.07
CA LEU A 455 -5.93 -7.38 8.94
C LEU A 455 -5.02 -6.80 7.86
N LYS A 456 -4.17 -5.84 8.25
CA LYS A 456 -3.31 -5.11 7.32
C LYS A 456 -2.31 -6.03 6.63
N TYR A 457 -1.64 -6.88 7.39
CA TYR A 457 -0.66 -7.81 6.85
C TYR A 457 -1.28 -8.81 5.87
N PHE A 458 -2.44 -9.39 6.21
CA PHE A 458 -3.13 -10.35 5.36
C PHE A 458 -3.49 -9.74 3.99
N ILE A 459 -3.94 -8.49 3.98
CA ILE A 459 -4.27 -7.76 2.75
C ILE A 459 -3.00 -7.41 1.95
N LEU A 460 -1.95 -6.92 2.63
CA LEU A 460 -0.77 -6.36 1.98
C LEU A 460 0.28 -7.40 1.56
N LYS A 461 0.27 -8.61 2.13
CA LYS A 461 1.19 -9.69 1.72
C LYS A 461 0.89 -10.26 0.34
N VAL A 462 -0.32 -10.05 -0.18
CA VAL A 462 -0.76 -10.52 -1.50
C VAL A 462 -0.37 -9.49 -2.56
N ASP A 463 0.14 -9.94 -3.73
CA ASP A 463 0.37 -9.05 -4.88
C ASP A 463 -0.92 -8.27 -5.18
N ALA A 464 -0.82 -6.95 -5.17
CA ALA A 464 -1.97 -6.06 -5.32
C ALA A 464 -2.81 -6.35 -6.59
N ARG A 465 -2.15 -6.77 -7.69
CA ARG A 465 -2.82 -7.07 -8.98
C ARG A 465 -3.71 -8.30 -8.95
N LYS A 466 -3.55 -9.17 -7.94
CA LYS A 466 -4.35 -10.39 -7.79
C LYS A 466 -5.64 -10.12 -7.02
N ASN A 467 -6.71 -10.79 -7.41
CA ASN A 467 -7.87 -10.93 -6.54
C ASN A 467 -7.48 -11.75 -5.30
N MET A 468 -8.13 -11.47 -4.18
CA MET A 468 -7.88 -12.19 -2.95
C MET A 468 -9.17 -12.54 -2.21
N LEU A 469 -9.13 -13.65 -1.49
CA LEU A 469 -10.12 -13.98 -0.47
C LEU A 469 -9.58 -13.51 0.88
N PHE A 470 -10.37 -12.71 1.60
CA PHE A 470 -10.04 -12.33 2.96
C PHE A 470 -10.68 -13.32 3.94
N ASN A 471 -9.84 -13.99 4.74
CA ASN A 471 -10.26 -14.91 5.78
C ASN A 471 -9.78 -14.38 7.14
N PRO A 472 -10.70 -13.88 8.01
CA PRO A 472 -10.35 -13.36 9.33
C PRO A 472 -9.61 -14.38 10.20
N GLU A 473 -10.09 -15.62 10.26
CA GLU A 473 -9.52 -16.67 11.12
C GLU A 473 -8.06 -17.01 10.74
N GLU A 474 -7.77 -17.14 9.44
CA GLU A 474 -6.41 -17.38 8.96
C GLU A 474 -5.47 -16.21 9.21
N SER A 475 -5.98 -14.99 9.27
CA SER A 475 -5.18 -13.79 9.42
C SER A 475 -4.59 -13.62 10.82
N ILE A 476 -5.22 -14.21 11.85
CA ILE A 476 -4.85 -14.08 13.28
C ILE A 476 -3.92 -15.21 13.75
N ASP A 477 -3.54 -16.15 12.89
CA ASP A 477 -2.63 -17.25 13.27
C ASP A 477 -1.25 -16.71 13.69
N PHE A 478 -0.77 -17.19 14.85
CA PHE A 478 0.55 -16.84 15.41
C PHE A 478 1.70 -17.70 14.87
N ASN A 479 1.44 -18.70 14.05
CA ASN A 479 2.43 -19.66 13.55
C ASN A 479 2.63 -19.61 12.03
N GLY A 480 1.78 -18.84 11.32
CA GLY A 480 1.79 -18.78 9.86
C GLY A 480 2.50 -17.53 9.30
N ASN A 481 2.37 -17.32 8.00
CA ASN A 481 2.78 -16.09 7.34
C ASN A 481 1.75 -14.98 7.61
N THR A 482 1.78 -14.40 8.82
CA THR A 482 0.77 -13.48 9.36
C THR A 482 1.41 -12.30 10.08
N GLY A 483 0.65 -11.21 10.25
CA GLY A 483 1.06 -10.07 11.06
C GLY A 483 1.40 -10.46 12.51
N PRO A 484 0.50 -11.20 13.21
CA PRO A 484 0.74 -11.65 14.58
C PRO A 484 2.02 -12.48 14.78
N PHE A 485 2.41 -13.30 13.83
CA PHE A 485 3.68 -14.03 13.88
C PHE A 485 4.90 -13.08 13.93
N ILE A 486 4.89 -12.04 13.10
CA ILE A 486 5.97 -11.05 13.05
C ILE A 486 5.95 -10.19 14.32
N GLN A 487 4.78 -9.71 14.73
CA GLN A 487 4.58 -8.91 15.94
C GLN A 487 5.01 -9.67 17.21
N TYR A 488 4.68 -10.95 17.30
CA TYR A 488 5.11 -11.79 18.43
C TYR A 488 6.62 -11.96 18.49
N THR A 489 7.29 -12.10 17.34
CA THR A 489 8.75 -12.20 17.30
C THR A 489 9.39 -10.87 17.73
N TYR A 490 8.86 -9.73 17.30
CA TYR A 490 9.30 -8.43 17.78
C TYR A 490 9.16 -8.32 19.32
N ALA A 491 7.98 -8.61 19.86
CA ALA A 491 7.73 -8.56 21.32
C ALA A 491 8.65 -9.52 22.10
N ARG A 492 8.93 -10.71 21.56
CA ARG A 492 9.91 -11.67 22.11
C ARG A 492 11.29 -11.05 22.20
N ILE A 493 11.77 -10.43 21.14
CA ILE A 493 13.08 -9.76 21.14
C ILE A 493 13.10 -8.66 22.19
N ARG A 494 12.06 -7.81 22.25
CA ARG A 494 11.94 -6.76 23.27
C ARG A 494 12.00 -7.34 24.70
N SER A 495 11.40 -8.50 24.93
CA SER A 495 11.49 -9.20 26.21
C SER A 495 12.91 -9.68 26.52
N ILE A 496 13.64 -10.20 25.53
CA ILE A 496 15.04 -10.63 25.70
C ILE A 496 15.91 -9.42 26.08
N LEU A 497 15.76 -8.29 25.39
CA LEU A 497 16.52 -7.07 25.66
C LEU A 497 16.23 -6.52 27.06
N ARG A 498 14.96 -6.53 27.51
CA ARG A 498 14.60 -6.14 28.90
C ARG A 498 15.21 -7.07 29.94
N LYS A 499 15.22 -8.38 29.69
CA LYS A 499 15.84 -9.36 30.60
C LYS A 499 17.36 -9.14 30.69
N ALA A 500 18.03 -8.89 29.57
CA ALA A 500 19.45 -8.56 29.54
C ALA A 500 19.77 -7.30 30.38
N ALA A 501 19.00 -6.24 30.20
CA ALA A 501 19.13 -5.00 30.99
C ALA A 501 18.89 -5.26 32.49
N GLY A 502 17.89 -6.07 32.86
CA GLY A 502 17.64 -6.48 34.23
C GLY A 502 18.76 -7.32 34.87
N GLN A 503 19.56 -7.99 34.05
CA GLN A 503 20.78 -8.69 34.46
C GLN A 503 22.05 -7.80 34.50
N GLY A 504 21.91 -6.51 34.19
CA GLY A 504 23.03 -5.55 34.16
C GLY A 504 23.88 -5.62 32.87
N VAL A 505 23.40 -6.34 31.83
CA VAL A 505 24.14 -6.39 30.56
C VAL A 505 23.91 -5.11 29.77
N THR A 506 25.01 -4.42 29.45
CA THR A 506 24.99 -3.21 28.60
C THR A 506 25.17 -3.61 27.14
N ILE A 507 24.27 -3.15 26.29
CA ILE A 507 24.37 -3.32 24.83
C ILE A 507 25.15 -2.11 24.30
N PRO A 508 26.34 -2.31 23.68
CA PRO A 508 27.15 -1.21 23.20
C PRO A 508 26.58 -0.57 21.92
N ASP A 509 26.93 0.68 21.68
CA ASP A 509 26.58 1.37 20.42
C ASP A 509 27.41 0.88 19.24
N ALA A 510 28.59 0.35 19.46
CA ALA A 510 29.42 -0.29 18.45
C ALA A 510 30.20 -1.48 19.05
N LEU A 511 30.35 -2.53 18.24
CA LEU A 511 31.15 -3.71 18.54
C LEU A 511 32.60 -3.51 18.08
N ALA A 512 33.53 -4.15 18.77
CA ALA A 512 34.93 -4.21 18.33
C ALA A 512 35.09 -5.17 17.14
N ASP A 513 36.01 -4.86 16.24
CA ASP A 513 36.20 -5.61 14.96
C ASP A 513 36.56 -7.09 15.16
N ASN A 514 37.09 -7.46 16.31
CA ASN A 514 37.53 -8.82 16.65
C ASN A 514 36.46 -9.67 17.36
N MET A 515 35.22 -9.20 17.43
CA MET A 515 34.13 -9.97 18.04
C MET A 515 33.84 -11.24 17.26
N PRO A 516 33.55 -12.39 17.92
CA PRO A 516 33.27 -13.64 17.22
C PRO A 516 31.92 -13.60 16.50
N LEU A 517 31.85 -14.19 15.32
CA LEU A 517 30.62 -14.39 14.56
C LEU A 517 30.53 -15.83 14.07
N CYS A 518 29.40 -16.47 14.24
CA CYS A 518 29.07 -17.71 13.55
C CYS A 518 28.35 -17.44 12.21
N GLN A 519 28.27 -18.47 11.38
CA GLN A 519 27.62 -18.35 10.06
C GLN A 519 26.19 -17.84 10.13
N LYS A 520 25.39 -18.28 11.11
CA LYS A 520 24.01 -17.85 11.28
C LYS A 520 23.87 -16.37 11.66
N GLU A 521 24.82 -15.87 12.41
CA GLU A 521 24.88 -14.45 12.77
C GLU A 521 25.23 -13.60 11.54
N THR A 522 26.18 -14.03 10.70
CA THR A 522 26.48 -13.33 9.45
C THR A 522 25.32 -13.38 8.45
N GLU A 523 24.57 -14.48 8.37
CA GLU A 523 23.37 -14.59 7.55
C GLU A 523 22.29 -13.58 7.99
N LEU A 524 22.09 -13.35 9.30
CA LEU A 524 21.15 -12.34 9.80
C LEU A 524 21.63 -10.91 9.51
N ILE A 525 22.93 -10.63 9.68
CA ILE A 525 23.50 -9.31 9.36
C ILE A 525 23.30 -9.01 7.88
N GLN A 526 23.60 -9.97 6.99
CA GLN A 526 23.36 -9.84 5.56
C GLN A 526 21.88 -9.62 5.24
N LYS A 527 20.99 -10.35 5.93
CA LYS A 527 19.55 -10.21 5.73
C LYS A 527 19.03 -8.82 6.12
N MET A 528 19.56 -8.24 7.20
CA MET A 528 19.23 -6.86 7.59
C MET A 528 19.75 -5.83 6.57
N ASP A 529 20.96 -6.01 6.02
CA ASP A 529 21.51 -5.13 4.98
C ASP A 529 20.67 -5.15 3.68
N GLU A 530 20.04 -6.27 3.35
CA GLU A 530 19.13 -6.42 2.20
C GLU A 530 17.88 -5.54 2.31
N PHE A 531 17.55 -4.99 3.49
CA PHE A 531 16.35 -4.17 3.70
C PHE A 531 16.29 -2.97 2.74
N GLY A 532 17.39 -2.24 2.58
CA GLY A 532 17.44 -1.11 1.66
C GLY A 532 17.19 -1.49 0.20
N ALA A 533 17.66 -2.66 -0.23
CA ALA A 533 17.37 -3.18 -1.56
C ALA A 533 15.89 -3.57 -1.71
N ALA A 534 15.30 -4.17 -0.66
CA ALA A 534 13.88 -4.51 -0.63
C ALA A 534 12.99 -3.25 -0.72
N VAL A 535 13.33 -2.19 0.02
CA VAL A 535 12.62 -0.90 -0.02
C VAL A 535 12.70 -0.27 -1.42
N ARG A 536 13.88 -0.22 -2.01
CA ARG A 536 14.06 0.30 -3.39
C ARG A 536 13.26 -0.49 -4.41
N GLN A 537 13.30 -1.81 -4.34
CA GLN A 537 12.56 -2.67 -5.26
C GLN A 537 11.05 -2.52 -5.08
N ALA A 538 10.56 -2.46 -3.83
CA ALA A 538 9.16 -2.23 -3.53
C ALA A 538 8.67 -0.88 -4.08
N GLY A 539 9.48 0.18 -3.99
CA GLY A 539 9.16 1.49 -4.57
C GLY A 539 9.12 1.47 -6.11
N LYS A 540 10.06 0.75 -6.74
CA LYS A 540 10.10 0.59 -8.20
C LYS A 540 8.90 -0.18 -8.75
N ASP A 541 8.51 -1.26 -8.06
CA ASP A 541 7.46 -2.18 -8.49
C ASP A 541 6.08 -1.76 -7.93
N TYR A 542 6.00 -0.73 -7.11
CA TYR A 542 4.81 -0.35 -6.35
C TYR A 542 4.26 -1.55 -5.55
N SER A 543 5.10 -2.22 -4.77
CA SER A 543 4.79 -3.53 -4.18
C SER A 543 4.87 -3.57 -2.65
N PRO A 544 3.79 -3.26 -1.92
CA PRO A 544 3.72 -3.51 -0.48
C PRO A 544 4.02 -4.96 -0.10
N SER A 545 3.61 -5.92 -0.92
CA SER A 545 3.86 -7.34 -0.68
C SER A 545 5.35 -7.70 -0.66
N GLY A 546 6.19 -6.95 -1.35
CA GLY A 546 7.65 -7.11 -1.29
C GLY A 546 8.19 -6.85 0.13
N ILE A 547 7.71 -5.79 0.78
CA ILE A 547 8.07 -5.47 2.17
C ILE A 547 7.50 -6.51 3.15
N ALA A 548 6.23 -6.90 2.97
CA ALA A 548 5.61 -7.93 3.82
C ALA A 548 6.39 -9.24 3.79
N ASN A 549 6.76 -9.71 2.60
CA ASN A 549 7.55 -10.92 2.43
C ASN A 549 8.95 -10.79 3.05
N TYR A 550 9.60 -9.63 2.89
CA TYR A 550 10.91 -9.38 3.51
C TYR A 550 10.82 -9.47 5.04
N CYS A 551 9.84 -8.81 5.67
CA CYS A 551 9.64 -8.87 7.12
C CYS A 551 9.38 -10.31 7.61
N TYR A 552 8.59 -11.07 6.87
CA TYR A 552 8.32 -12.48 7.20
C TYR A 552 9.59 -13.34 7.13
N GLU A 553 10.36 -13.23 6.05
CA GLU A 553 11.61 -14.01 5.91
C GLU A 553 12.65 -13.64 6.98
N LEU A 554 12.84 -12.35 7.27
CA LEU A 554 13.72 -11.92 8.35
C LEU A 554 13.26 -12.49 9.71
N THR A 555 11.96 -12.46 9.97
CA THR A 555 11.35 -13.01 11.19
C THR A 555 11.59 -14.51 11.30
N LYS A 556 11.42 -15.24 10.21
CA LYS A 556 11.63 -16.68 10.15
C LYS A 556 13.10 -17.05 10.39
N ASP A 557 14.03 -16.33 9.73
CA ASP A 557 15.46 -16.54 9.91
C ASP A 557 15.90 -16.27 11.35
N PHE A 558 15.36 -15.20 11.98
CA PHE A 558 15.63 -14.92 13.38
C PHE A 558 15.05 -15.97 14.32
N ASN A 559 13.84 -16.45 14.10
CA ASN A 559 13.24 -17.51 14.94
C ASN A 559 14.03 -18.82 14.85
N GLN A 560 14.54 -19.17 13.63
CA GLN A 560 15.43 -20.32 13.47
C GLN A 560 16.75 -20.12 14.24
N PHE A 561 17.37 -18.94 14.13
CA PHE A 561 18.56 -18.61 14.89
C PHE A 561 18.32 -18.70 16.40
N TYR A 562 17.22 -18.12 16.89
CA TYR A 562 16.88 -18.13 18.33
C TYR A 562 16.61 -19.53 18.87
N HIS A 563 16.08 -20.44 18.03
CA HIS A 563 15.91 -21.85 18.38
C HIS A 563 17.26 -22.57 18.53
N ASP A 564 18.19 -22.29 17.62
CA ASP A 564 19.47 -23.01 17.54
C ASP A 564 20.54 -22.44 18.49
N TYR A 565 20.46 -21.15 18.83
CA TYR A 565 21.45 -20.41 19.61
C TYR A 565 20.81 -19.63 20.76
N SER A 566 21.27 -19.92 21.99
CA SER A 566 20.85 -19.11 23.15
C SER A 566 21.48 -17.73 23.08
N ILE A 567 20.68 -16.67 23.33
CA ILE A 567 21.17 -15.29 23.39
C ILE A 567 21.67 -14.97 24.81
N LEU A 568 20.82 -15.16 25.83
CA LEU A 568 21.14 -14.80 27.20
C LEU A 568 22.09 -15.75 27.89
N ASN A 569 22.09 -17.02 27.47
CA ASN A 569 22.95 -18.07 27.99
C ASN A 569 23.95 -18.52 26.91
N ALA A 570 24.58 -17.57 26.21
CA ALA A 570 25.67 -17.85 25.28
C ALA A 570 26.90 -18.34 26.03
N ASP A 571 27.79 -19.06 25.34
CA ASP A 571 28.96 -19.68 25.95
C ASP A 571 29.99 -18.64 26.44
N THR A 572 30.06 -17.48 25.81
CA THR A 572 30.93 -16.35 26.19
C THR A 572 30.15 -15.02 26.29
N GLU A 573 30.70 -14.06 27.03
CA GLU A 573 30.10 -12.72 27.12
C GLU A 573 30.15 -11.97 25.78
N GLU A 574 31.21 -12.18 25.00
CA GLU A 574 31.35 -11.61 23.66
C GLU A 574 30.23 -12.10 22.73
N GLU A 575 29.95 -13.40 22.67
CA GLU A 575 28.84 -13.96 21.90
C GLU A 575 27.49 -13.42 22.37
N LYS A 576 27.28 -13.33 23.70
CA LYS A 576 26.06 -12.76 24.28
C LYS A 576 25.84 -11.31 23.78
N VAL A 577 26.86 -10.47 23.87
CA VAL A 577 26.78 -9.07 23.44
C VAL A 577 26.51 -8.95 21.94
N VAL A 578 27.20 -9.72 21.12
CA VAL A 578 26.97 -9.76 19.66
C VAL A 578 25.53 -10.17 19.34
N ARG A 579 25.03 -11.25 19.93
CA ARG A 579 23.66 -11.74 19.72
C ARG A 579 22.59 -10.74 20.18
N LEU A 580 22.86 -10.00 21.25
CA LEU A 580 21.98 -8.92 21.72
C LEU A 580 21.94 -7.75 20.74
N VAL A 581 23.10 -7.34 20.18
CA VAL A 581 23.16 -6.30 19.14
C VAL A 581 22.43 -6.75 17.88
N ILE A 582 22.62 -8.00 17.43
CA ILE A 582 21.89 -8.56 16.28
C ILE A 582 20.39 -8.56 16.58
N ALA A 583 19.93 -9.09 17.72
CA ALA A 583 18.51 -9.14 18.07
C ALA A 583 17.89 -7.72 18.13
N LYS A 584 18.58 -6.74 18.72
CA LYS A 584 18.15 -5.33 18.74
C LYS A 584 17.89 -4.81 17.32
N ASN A 585 18.82 -5.08 16.39
CA ASN A 585 18.74 -4.59 15.03
C ASN A 585 17.73 -5.37 14.17
N VAL A 586 17.54 -6.65 14.41
CA VAL A 586 16.42 -7.42 13.80
C VAL A 586 15.07 -6.82 14.22
N ALA A 587 14.88 -6.52 15.51
CA ALA A 587 13.65 -5.87 15.99
C ALA A 587 13.46 -4.49 15.34
N LYS A 588 14.51 -3.67 15.23
CA LYS A 588 14.48 -2.37 14.56
C LYS A 588 14.07 -2.51 13.08
N THR A 589 14.69 -3.42 12.35
CA THR A 589 14.40 -3.67 10.93
C THR A 589 12.97 -4.17 10.73
N ILE A 590 12.48 -5.08 11.60
CA ILE A 590 11.07 -5.51 11.58
C ILE A 590 10.15 -4.32 11.83
N LYS A 591 10.42 -3.50 12.84
CA LYS A 591 9.60 -2.32 13.16
C LYS A 591 9.52 -1.35 11.98
N ASN A 592 10.66 -1.03 11.35
CA ASN A 592 10.72 -0.15 10.19
C ASN A 592 9.97 -0.75 8.99
N GLY A 593 10.19 -2.02 8.67
CA GLY A 593 9.47 -2.68 7.58
C GLY A 593 7.97 -2.77 7.82
N MET A 594 7.52 -3.08 9.04
CA MET A 594 6.09 -3.11 9.39
C MET A 594 5.48 -1.70 9.36
N ALA A 595 6.23 -0.66 9.73
CA ALA A 595 5.77 0.72 9.61
C ALA A 595 5.50 1.14 8.15
N LEU A 596 6.29 0.66 7.18
CA LEU A 596 6.02 0.87 5.75
C LEU A 596 4.69 0.24 5.29
N LEU A 597 4.20 -0.75 6.03
CA LEU A 597 2.88 -1.35 5.81
C LEU A 597 1.78 -0.68 6.65
N GLY A 598 2.11 0.34 7.44
CA GLY A 598 1.19 0.97 8.39
C GLY A 598 0.81 0.04 9.56
N ILE A 599 1.68 -0.91 9.92
CA ILE A 599 1.46 -1.91 10.98
C ILE A 599 2.31 -1.56 12.19
N GLU A 600 1.66 -1.42 13.33
CA GLU A 600 2.32 -1.25 14.62
C GLU A 600 2.83 -2.58 15.17
N VAL A 601 3.89 -2.54 15.96
CA VAL A 601 4.44 -3.73 16.66
C VAL A 601 4.46 -3.48 18.17
N PRO A 602 3.90 -4.40 19.00
CA PRO A 602 3.75 -4.18 20.42
C PRO A 602 5.05 -4.48 21.18
N GLU A 603 5.35 -3.70 22.20
CA GLU A 603 6.51 -3.93 23.07
C GLU A 603 6.39 -5.20 23.92
N ARG A 604 5.17 -5.65 24.19
CA ARG A 604 4.80 -6.84 24.98
C ARG A 604 3.68 -7.59 24.27
N MET A 605 3.68 -8.89 24.44
CA MET A 605 2.65 -9.73 23.87
C MET A 605 2.60 -11.09 24.59
#